data_ec05500f5444961e0b1575809208033a
#
_entry.id   ec05500f5444961e0b1575809208033a
#
_cell.length_a   1.000
_cell.length_b   1.000
_cell.length_c   1.000
_cell.angle_alpha   90.00
_cell.angle_beta   90.00
_cell.angle_gamma   90.00
#
_symmetry.space_group_name_H-M   'P 1'
#
loop_
_entity.id
_entity.type
_entity.pdbx_description
1 polymer ?
#
loop_
_entity_poly.entity_id
_entity_poly.type
_entity_poly.pdbx_seq_one_letter_code
_entity_poly.pdbx_strand_id
1 'polypeptide(L)'
;MADYTLREYRPGDIPALSFLWQDVFGDPLPFTAEFYAMLPEMGSAVAAELDGKLIGAAHVLSGFELVTKRKKAPVVGYIYAVMVSAEHRSLGIGKALTLEAAALAKRRGCAVISTLPADAPLYGWYHRLLGIECVLHRKRFELGCAPREQVMELSATEYMHWRETLLQGKNYLRPSQMTLEFARRFCKFFGGGLYACAGGICTAEVDGDTCLIKELIAGDEADCVTIAASVGHMLGAKTVVYYLPARDGESYIAARPGSVPADCVWNLSFD
;
A
#
# COMPACT_ATOMS: atom_id res chain seq x y z
N MET A 1 17.19 27.87 10.93
CA MET A 1 16.54 26.58 10.62
C MET A 1 15.81 26.15 11.87
N ALA A 2 14.57 25.70 11.78
CA ALA A 2 13.87 25.18 12.97
C ALA A 2 14.67 23.97 13.50
N ASP A 3 14.93 23.97 14.80
CA ASP A 3 15.78 22.97 15.46
C ASP A 3 14.93 21.75 15.87
N TYR A 4 14.39 21.03 14.86
CA TYR A 4 13.61 19.82 15.07
C TYR A 4 14.50 18.59 15.16
N THR A 5 14.04 17.57 15.88
CA THR A 5 14.71 16.28 15.99
C THR A 5 13.95 15.18 15.24
N LEU A 6 14.69 14.21 14.67
CA LEU A 6 14.11 13.00 14.10
C LEU A 6 14.37 11.82 15.05
N ARG A 7 13.35 11.04 15.30
CA ARG A 7 13.45 9.82 16.12
C ARG A 7 12.45 8.77 15.67
N GLU A 8 12.69 7.53 16.03
CA GLU A 8 11.68 6.50 15.86
C GLU A 8 10.47 6.81 16.75
N TYR A 9 9.25 6.53 16.26
CA TYR A 9 8.03 6.78 17.01
C TYR A 9 7.97 5.92 18.28
N ARG A 10 7.18 6.36 19.24
CA ARG A 10 6.92 5.66 20.52
C ARG A 10 5.41 5.42 20.67
N PRO A 11 4.97 4.41 21.43
CA PRO A 11 3.52 4.19 21.65
C PRO A 11 2.78 5.42 22.18
N GLY A 12 3.42 6.25 23.00
CA GLY A 12 2.84 7.50 23.49
C GLY A 12 2.60 8.58 22.43
N ASP A 13 3.20 8.45 21.24
CA ASP A 13 3.02 9.38 20.13
C ASP A 13 1.73 9.14 19.34
N ILE A 14 1.12 7.94 19.48
CA ILE A 14 -0.01 7.50 18.65
C ILE A 14 -1.15 8.52 18.58
N PRO A 15 -1.62 9.12 19.68
CA PRO A 15 -2.68 10.12 19.60
C PRO A 15 -2.31 11.32 18.73
N ALA A 16 -1.10 11.87 18.91
CA ALA A 16 -0.62 13.03 18.14
C ALA A 16 -0.40 12.67 16.66
N LEU A 17 0.15 11.47 16.37
CA LEU A 17 0.31 10.97 15.02
C LEU A 17 -1.04 10.74 14.32
N SER A 18 -2.04 10.23 15.03
CA SER A 18 -3.39 10.01 14.48
C SER A 18 -4.06 11.34 14.12
N PHE A 19 -3.95 12.36 14.95
CA PHE A 19 -4.46 13.68 14.64
C PHE A 19 -3.72 14.33 13.45
N LEU A 20 -2.39 14.22 13.41
CA LEU A 20 -1.59 14.72 12.30
C LEU A 20 -1.95 14.02 10.98
N TRP A 21 -2.19 12.71 11.03
CA TRP A 21 -2.64 11.93 9.88
C TRP A 21 -4.00 12.40 9.37
N GLN A 22 -4.98 12.57 10.27
CA GLN A 22 -6.30 13.08 9.92
C GLN A 22 -6.22 14.48 9.29
N ASP A 23 -5.38 15.37 9.84
CA ASP A 23 -5.19 16.72 9.32
C ASP A 23 -4.56 16.72 7.91
N VAL A 24 -3.66 15.78 7.62
CA VAL A 24 -2.93 15.73 6.33
C VAL A 24 -3.69 14.93 5.26
N PHE A 25 -4.29 13.81 5.61
CA PHE A 25 -4.91 12.87 4.66
C PHE A 25 -6.43 12.81 4.74
N GLY A 26 -7.03 13.29 5.83
CA GLY A 26 -8.49 13.27 6.02
C GLY A 26 -9.05 11.95 6.57
N ASP A 27 -8.23 10.93 6.75
CA ASP A 27 -8.69 9.64 7.24
C ASP A 27 -9.21 9.73 8.68
N PRO A 28 -10.30 9.00 9.02
CA PRO A 28 -10.90 9.08 10.34
C PRO A 28 -10.01 8.49 11.45
N LEU A 29 -10.09 9.06 12.65
CA LEU A 29 -9.31 8.59 13.81
C LEU A 29 -9.43 7.09 14.11
N PRO A 30 -10.61 6.43 13.99
CA PRO A 30 -10.69 4.97 14.19
C PRO A 30 -9.79 4.19 13.23
N PHE A 31 -9.67 4.62 11.96
CA PHE A 31 -8.78 4.00 10.98
C PHE A 31 -7.32 4.15 11.40
N THR A 32 -6.88 5.37 11.73
CA THR A 32 -5.48 5.63 12.12
C THR A 32 -5.11 4.92 13.42
N ALA A 33 -6.04 4.83 14.38
CA ALA A 33 -5.82 4.08 15.62
C ALA A 33 -5.59 2.58 15.35
N GLU A 34 -6.36 1.98 14.43
CA GLU A 34 -6.18 0.60 14.02
C GLU A 34 -4.84 0.38 13.29
N PHE A 35 -4.49 1.29 12.37
CA PHE A 35 -3.19 1.26 11.71
C PHE A 35 -2.02 1.25 12.73
N TYR A 36 -2.03 2.18 13.68
CA TYR A 36 -0.96 2.26 14.68
C TYR A 36 -0.95 1.09 15.67
N ALA A 37 -2.11 0.49 15.95
CA ALA A 37 -2.16 -0.74 16.75
C ALA A 37 -1.45 -1.92 16.08
N MET A 38 -1.50 -1.99 14.74
CA MET A 38 -0.89 -3.08 13.95
C MET A 38 0.53 -2.75 13.47
N LEU A 39 0.92 -1.48 13.44
CA LEU A 39 2.20 -1.02 12.90
C LEU A 39 3.43 -1.73 13.51
N PRO A 40 3.52 -2.02 14.82
CA PRO A 40 4.70 -2.70 15.39
C PRO A 40 5.03 -4.05 14.75
N GLU A 41 4.01 -4.77 14.26
CA GLU A 41 4.19 -6.08 13.59
C GLU A 41 4.39 -5.94 12.06
N MET A 42 4.00 -4.82 11.48
CA MET A 42 4.13 -4.55 10.04
C MET A 42 5.36 -3.70 9.71
N GLY A 43 5.86 -2.91 10.66
CA GLY A 43 6.92 -1.95 10.38
C GLY A 43 7.23 -1.01 11.53
N SER A 44 7.50 0.25 11.22
CA SER A 44 7.77 1.33 12.17
C SER A 44 7.55 2.70 11.51
N ALA A 45 7.79 3.79 12.25
CA ALA A 45 7.75 5.14 11.75
C ALA A 45 8.87 6.00 12.32
N VAL A 46 9.24 7.02 11.55
CA VAL A 46 10.08 8.15 12.00
C VAL A 46 9.18 9.34 12.27
N ALA A 47 9.35 9.97 13.42
CA ALA A 47 8.65 11.19 13.81
C ALA A 47 9.60 12.38 13.81
N ALA A 48 9.13 13.55 13.38
CA ALA A 48 9.80 14.83 13.53
C ALA A 48 9.17 15.58 14.69
N GLU A 49 9.99 15.99 15.66
CA GLU A 49 9.57 16.67 16.89
C GLU A 49 10.24 18.05 17.00
N LEU A 50 9.45 19.08 17.26
CA LEU A 50 9.87 20.44 17.51
C LEU A 50 9.20 20.92 18.81
N ASP A 51 10.00 21.39 19.77
CA ASP A 51 9.51 21.90 21.07
C ASP A 51 8.52 20.95 21.77
N GLY A 52 8.79 19.62 21.71
CA GLY A 52 7.95 18.59 22.31
C GLY A 52 6.66 18.27 21.53
N LYS A 53 6.45 18.84 20.35
CA LYS A 53 5.29 18.58 19.48
C LYS A 53 5.70 17.80 18.24
N LEU A 54 4.91 16.83 17.84
CA LEU A 54 5.10 16.13 16.57
C LEU A 54 4.59 17.00 15.42
N ILE A 55 5.46 17.27 14.46
CA ILE A 55 5.22 18.13 13.31
C ILE A 55 5.26 17.37 11.98
N GLY A 56 5.64 16.10 12.00
CA GLY A 56 5.66 15.25 10.81
C GLY A 56 5.99 13.81 11.16
N ALA A 57 5.70 12.90 10.23
CA ALA A 57 6.12 11.50 10.31
C ALA A 57 6.27 10.88 8.91
N ALA A 58 7.02 9.77 8.85
CA ALA A 58 7.10 8.89 7.69
C ALA A 58 7.11 7.44 8.18
N HIS A 59 6.30 6.59 7.57
CA HIS A 59 6.16 5.19 7.96
C HIS A 59 7.00 4.29 7.06
N VAL A 60 7.43 3.16 7.59
CA VAL A 60 8.12 2.09 6.86
C VAL A 60 7.37 0.80 7.13
N LEU A 61 6.67 0.28 6.13
CA LEU A 61 6.08 -1.03 6.19
C LEU A 61 7.11 -2.05 5.68
N SER A 62 7.54 -2.95 6.53
CA SER A 62 8.55 -3.99 6.25
C SER A 62 7.96 -5.40 6.26
N GLY A 63 6.65 -5.51 6.32
CA GLY A 63 5.90 -6.77 6.24
C GLY A 63 5.73 -7.29 4.82
N PHE A 64 6.74 -7.12 3.94
CA PHE A 64 6.70 -7.58 2.56
C PHE A 64 7.99 -8.27 2.17
N GLU A 65 7.87 -9.33 1.36
CA GLU A 65 8.98 -10.04 0.74
C GLU A 65 8.83 -10.07 -0.78
N LEU A 66 9.91 -9.83 -1.52
CA LEU A 66 9.92 -9.96 -2.96
C LEU A 66 10.23 -11.41 -3.35
N VAL A 67 9.21 -12.19 -3.69
CA VAL A 67 9.34 -13.57 -4.15
C VAL A 67 9.77 -13.58 -5.61
N THR A 68 10.89 -14.23 -5.89
CA THR A 68 11.45 -14.39 -7.23
C THR A 68 12.03 -15.81 -7.36
N LYS A 69 12.57 -16.14 -8.51
CA LYS A 69 13.31 -17.41 -8.71
C LYS A 69 14.60 -17.53 -7.87
N ARG A 70 14.98 -16.49 -7.11
CA ARG A 70 16.14 -16.52 -6.21
C ARG A 70 15.82 -17.30 -4.93
N LYS A 71 16.84 -17.95 -4.35
CA LYS A 71 16.67 -18.78 -3.14
C LYS A 71 16.22 -18.01 -1.90
N LYS A 72 16.56 -16.74 -1.79
CA LYS A 72 16.20 -15.88 -0.65
C LYS A 72 15.37 -14.69 -1.16
N ALA A 73 14.17 -14.53 -0.62
CA ALA A 73 13.33 -13.38 -0.88
C ALA A 73 13.85 -12.17 -0.09
N PRO A 74 14.21 -11.05 -0.73
CA PRO A 74 14.57 -9.84 -0.01
C PRO A 74 13.35 -9.20 0.63
N VAL A 75 13.53 -8.68 1.86
CA VAL A 75 12.52 -7.86 2.54
C VAL A 75 12.44 -6.50 1.87
N VAL A 76 11.23 -6.03 1.66
CA VAL A 76 10.92 -4.73 1.07
C VAL A 76 10.49 -3.77 2.16
N GLY A 77 11.14 -2.59 2.21
CA GLY A 77 10.72 -1.46 3.01
C GLY A 77 9.88 -0.51 2.15
N TYR A 78 8.58 -0.50 2.39
CA TYR A 78 7.64 0.37 1.69
C TYR A 78 7.46 1.65 2.51
N ILE A 79 7.99 2.78 1.99
CA ILE A 79 7.81 4.11 2.60
C ILE A 79 6.37 4.54 2.33
N TYR A 80 5.64 4.81 3.39
CA TYR A 80 4.20 5.04 3.37
C TYR A 80 3.83 6.28 4.20
N ALA A 81 2.78 6.98 3.79
CA ALA A 81 2.18 8.10 4.51
C ALA A 81 3.20 9.08 5.09
N VAL A 82 4.01 9.70 4.21
CA VAL A 82 4.91 10.79 4.60
C VAL A 82 4.09 12.05 4.80
N MET A 83 4.04 12.54 6.03
CA MET A 83 3.21 13.66 6.43
C MET A 83 3.99 14.75 7.15
N VAL A 84 3.64 16.02 6.90
CA VAL A 84 4.17 17.19 7.59
C VAL A 84 3.00 18.15 7.81
N SER A 85 2.86 18.65 9.04
CA SER A 85 1.82 19.63 9.38
C SER A 85 1.90 20.86 8.46
N ALA A 86 0.76 21.43 8.12
CA ALA A 86 0.66 22.51 7.13
C ALA A 86 1.59 23.70 7.45
N GLU A 87 1.70 24.05 8.72
CA GLU A 87 2.51 25.16 9.23
C GLU A 87 4.02 24.93 9.07
N HIS A 88 4.47 23.68 8.94
CA HIS A 88 5.87 23.30 8.88
C HIS A 88 6.32 22.78 7.51
N ARG A 89 5.45 22.90 6.49
CA ARG A 89 5.79 22.55 5.11
C ARG A 89 6.84 23.50 4.54
N SER A 90 7.51 23.07 3.48
CA SER A 90 8.57 23.84 2.78
C SER A 90 9.85 24.09 3.58
N LEU A 91 9.97 23.55 4.82
CA LEU A 91 11.16 23.65 5.67
C LEU A 91 12.13 22.48 5.51
N GLY A 92 11.93 21.62 4.54
CA GLY A 92 12.77 20.44 4.29
C GLY A 92 12.49 19.23 5.18
N ILE A 93 11.49 19.30 6.07
CA ILE A 93 11.15 18.22 7.03
C ILE A 93 10.73 16.94 6.31
N GLY A 94 9.89 17.03 5.28
CA GLY A 94 9.49 15.85 4.48
C GLY A 94 10.69 15.14 3.83
N LYS A 95 11.68 15.92 3.35
CA LYS A 95 12.94 15.37 2.84
C LYS A 95 13.69 14.60 3.95
N ALA A 96 13.85 15.22 5.11
CA ALA A 96 14.58 14.63 6.22
C ALA A 96 13.89 13.35 6.74
N LEU A 97 12.56 13.38 6.89
CA LEU A 97 11.75 12.21 7.26
C LEU A 97 11.90 11.07 6.25
N THR A 98 11.85 11.36 4.96
CA THR A 98 11.97 10.33 3.91
C THR A 98 13.35 9.69 3.90
N LEU A 99 14.42 10.48 4.06
CA LEU A 99 15.78 9.96 4.14
C LEU A 99 15.97 9.08 5.39
N GLU A 100 15.46 9.52 6.54
CA GLU A 100 15.54 8.75 7.78
C GLU A 100 14.65 7.50 7.74
N ALA A 101 13.47 7.54 7.12
CA ALA A 101 12.63 6.36 6.88
C ALA A 101 13.36 5.33 6.00
N ALA A 102 14.05 5.76 4.95
CA ALA A 102 14.87 4.86 4.14
C ALA A 102 16.06 4.27 4.92
N ALA A 103 16.67 5.06 5.81
CA ALA A 103 17.72 4.57 6.72
C ALA A 103 17.17 3.57 7.74
N LEU A 104 16.00 3.85 8.33
CA LEU A 104 15.30 2.94 9.24
C LEU A 104 14.96 1.61 8.55
N ALA A 105 14.43 1.65 7.33
CA ALA A 105 14.16 0.44 6.56
C ALA A 105 15.42 -0.42 6.39
N LYS A 106 16.56 0.18 6.05
CA LYS A 106 17.85 -0.53 5.94
C LYS A 106 18.31 -1.12 7.26
N ARG A 107 18.20 -0.38 8.37
CA ARG A 107 18.52 -0.90 9.73
C ARG A 107 17.64 -2.09 10.10
N ARG A 108 16.39 -2.13 9.64
CA ARG A 108 15.44 -3.25 9.81
C ARG A 108 15.65 -4.39 8.80
N GLY A 109 16.72 -4.37 8.02
CA GLY A 109 17.11 -5.43 7.09
C GLY A 109 16.42 -5.41 5.73
N CYS A 110 15.70 -4.32 5.39
CA CYS A 110 15.08 -4.21 4.07
C CYS A 110 16.16 -4.01 2.99
N ALA A 111 16.18 -4.91 2.02
CA ALA A 111 17.11 -4.86 0.90
C ALA A 111 16.58 -4.03 -0.28
N VAL A 112 15.26 -3.88 -0.37
CA VAL A 112 14.58 -3.06 -1.39
C VAL A 112 13.84 -1.94 -0.68
N ILE A 113 14.01 -0.71 -1.16
CA ILE A 113 13.24 0.47 -0.71
C ILE A 113 12.28 0.84 -1.82
N SER A 114 11.03 1.03 -1.47
CA SER A 114 9.96 1.37 -2.41
C SER A 114 8.99 2.39 -1.82
N THR A 115 8.22 3.01 -2.68
CA THR A 115 7.07 3.85 -2.33
C THR A 115 6.09 3.89 -3.49
N LEU A 116 4.87 4.33 -3.23
CA LEU A 116 3.91 4.74 -4.24
C LEU A 116 3.73 6.27 -4.14
N PRO A 117 4.35 7.05 -5.05
CA PRO A 117 4.15 8.49 -5.08
C PRO A 117 2.71 8.84 -5.46
N ALA A 118 2.08 9.76 -4.72
CA ALA A 118 0.68 10.14 -4.91
C ALA A 118 0.42 10.88 -6.24
N ASP A 119 1.45 11.51 -6.81
CA ASP A 119 1.34 12.24 -8.07
C ASP A 119 2.62 12.19 -8.91
N ALA A 120 2.54 12.60 -10.17
CA ALA A 120 3.66 12.57 -11.10
C ALA A 120 4.89 13.39 -10.66
N PRO A 121 4.77 14.62 -10.11
CA PRO A 121 5.89 15.40 -9.59
C PRO A 121 6.69 14.69 -8.49
N LEU A 122 6.04 13.89 -7.65
CA LEU A 122 6.69 13.18 -6.56
C LEU A 122 7.65 12.07 -7.04
N TYR A 123 7.43 11.45 -8.21
CA TYR A 123 8.41 10.50 -8.77
C TYR A 123 9.77 11.16 -8.95
N GLY A 124 9.82 12.36 -9.53
CA GLY A 124 11.05 13.13 -9.69
C GLY A 124 11.67 13.57 -8.35
N TRP A 125 10.82 13.84 -7.35
CA TRP A 125 11.29 14.18 -6.01
C TRP A 125 11.93 12.99 -5.31
N TYR A 126 11.29 11.81 -5.29
CA TYR A 126 11.86 10.58 -4.74
C TYR A 126 13.11 10.12 -5.49
N HIS A 127 13.15 10.30 -6.83
CA HIS A 127 14.35 10.01 -7.61
C HIS A 127 15.56 10.82 -7.12
N ARG A 128 15.41 12.13 -6.95
CA ARG A 128 16.50 13.00 -6.44
C ARG A 128 16.94 12.65 -5.02
N LEU A 129 16.02 12.16 -4.17
CA LEU A 129 16.33 11.84 -2.77
C LEU A 129 16.95 10.47 -2.57
N LEU A 130 16.41 9.46 -3.23
CA LEU A 130 16.68 8.05 -2.93
C LEU A 130 17.23 7.28 -4.13
N GLY A 131 17.31 7.90 -5.33
CA GLY A 131 17.67 7.22 -6.57
C GLY A 131 16.67 6.13 -6.97
N ILE A 132 15.39 6.31 -6.61
CA ILE A 132 14.29 5.43 -7.00
C ILE A 132 13.50 6.07 -8.13
N GLU A 133 12.92 5.24 -8.99
CA GLU A 133 12.07 5.66 -10.10
C GLU A 133 10.92 4.69 -10.29
N CYS A 134 9.96 5.03 -11.15
CA CYS A 134 8.87 4.11 -11.46
C CYS A 134 9.44 2.83 -12.10
N VAL A 135 9.15 1.68 -11.48
CA VAL A 135 9.60 0.36 -11.94
C VAL A 135 8.44 -0.55 -12.32
N LEU A 136 7.23 -0.26 -11.85
CA LEU A 136 6.02 -0.98 -12.19
C LEU A 136 4.94 0.00 -12.61
N HIS A 137 4.13 -0.44 -13.59
CA HIS A 137 2.98 0.31 -14.11
C HIS A 137 1.73 -0.52 -13.94
N ARG A 138 0.57 0.16 -13.92
CA ARG A 138 -0.75 -0.46 -13.88
C ARG A 138 -1.67 0.16 -14.94
N LYS A 139 -2.66 -0.57 -15.38
CA LYS A 139 -3.70 -0.09 -16.28
C LYS A 139 -5.04 -0.12 -15.56
N ARG A 140 -5.76 0.99 -15.65
CA ARG A 140 -7.09 1.17 -15.08
C ARG A 140 -8.16 0.67 -16.04
N PHE A 141 -9.10 -0.08 -15.51
CA PHE A 141 -10.30 -0.54 -16.21
C PHE A 141 -11.53 -0.09 -15.44
N GLU A 142 -12.63 0.09 -16.16
CA GLU A 142 -13.91 0.48 -15.59
C GLU A 142 -15.05 -0.22 -16.32
N LEU A 143 -16.02 -0.73 -15.57
CA LEU A 143 -17.21 -1.37 -16.14
C LEU A 143 -18.41 -1.29 -15.17
N GLY A 144 -19.61 -1.56 -15.69
CA GLY A 144 -20.83 -1.69 -14.88
C GLY A 144 -20.85 -2.98 -14.07
N CYS A 145 -21.37 -2.91 -12.86
CA CYS A 145 -21.54 -4.07 -11.98
C CYS A 145 -22.71 -4.95 -12.45
N ALA A 146 -22.53 -6.26 -12.42
CA ALA A 146 -23.56 -7.24 -12.77
C ALA A 146 -23.32 -8.56 -12.04
N PRO A 147 -24.35 -9.29 -11.61
CA PRO A 147 -24.20 -10.63 -11.03
C PRO A 147 -23.83 -11.62 -12.15
N ARG A 148 -22.60 -12.14 -12.10
CA ARG A 148 -22.14 -13.14 -13.07
C ARG A 148 -21.81 -14.46 -12.40
N GLU A 149 -21.16 -14.39 -11.22
CA GLU A 149 -20.70 -15.54 -10.46
C GLU A 149 -20.88 -15.32 -8.96
N GLN A 150 -20.90 -16.41 -8.21
CA GLN A 150 -20.95 -16.35 -6.74
C GLN A 150 -19.65 -15.78 -6.18
N VAL A 151 -19.82 -14.82 -5.28
CA VAL A 151 -18.70 -14.19 -4.55
C VAL A 151 -18.63 -14.76 -3.13
N MET A 152 -17.43 -15.10 -2.71
CA MET A 152 -17.14 -15.59 -1.35
C MET A 152 -16.19 -14.63 -0.66
N GLU A 153 -16.55 -14.18 0.53
CA GLU A 153 -15.63 -13.40 1.36
C GLU A 153 -14.57 -14.30 1.99
N LEU A 154 -13.34 -13.82 2.04
CA LEU A 154 -12.18 -14.53 2.56
C LEU A 154 -11.62 -13.90 3.83
N SER A 155 -11.12 -14.72 4.75
CA SER A 155 -10.18 -14.29 5.77
C SER A 155 -8.81 -13.96 5.14
N ALA A 156 -7.95 -13.25 5.86
CA ALA A 156 -6.59 -13.00 5.40
C ALA A 156 -5.78 -14.29 5.16
N THR A 157 -6.02 -15.33 5.95
CA THR A 157 -5.33 -16.63 5.79
C THR A 157 -5.78 -17.36 4.51
N GLU A 158 -7.08 -17.39 4.24
CA GLU A 158 -7.60 -17.98 3.01
C GLU A 158 -7.15 -17.22 1.78
N TYR A 159 -7.18 -15.88 1.84
CA TYR A 159 -6.69 -15.03 0.75
C TYR A 159 -5.20 -15.25 0.47
N MET A 160 -4.36 -15.37 1.51
CA MET A 160 -2.94 -15.70 1.35
C MET A 160 -2.76 -17.04 0.64
N HIS A 161 -3.50 -18.07 1.03
CA HIS A 161 -3.43 -19.38 0.40
C HIS A 161 -3.79 -19.34 -1.09
N TRP A 162 -4.89 -18.66 -1.44
CA TRP A 162 -5.28 -18.44 -2.83
C TRP A 162 -4.21 -17.66 -3.61
N ARG A 163 -3.70 -16.61 -3.00
CA ARG A 163 -2.68 -15.73 -3.61
C ARG A 163 -1.39 -16.50 -3.93
N GLU A 164 -0.90 -17.31 -3.00
CA GLU A 164 0.29 -18.15 -3.19
C GLU A 164 0.07 -19.16 -4.33
N THR A 165 -1.10 -19.74 -4.41
CA THR A 165 -1.46 -20.70 -5.46
C THR A 165 -1.51 -20.05 -6.84
N LEU A 166 -2.20 -18.91 -6.99
CA LEU A 166 -2.38 -18.20 -8.26
C LEU A 166 -1.08 -17.54 -8.76
N LEU A 167 -0.17 -17.21 -7.85
CA LEU A 167 1.11 -16.57 -8.17
C LEU A 167 2.28 -17.55 -8.23
N GLN A 168 2.04 -18.84 -8.09
CA GLN A 168 3.10 -19.85 -8.19
C GLN A 168 3.87 -19.71 -9.52
N GLY A 169 5.21 -19.65 -9.42
CA GLY A 169 6.10 -19.49 -10.57
C GLY A 169 6.24 -18.08 -11.14
N LYS A 170 5.49 -17.11 -10.61
CA LYS A 170 5.60 -15.69 -10.97
C LYS A 170 6.57 -14.95 -10.03
N ASN A 171 6.99 -13.74 -10.42
CA ASN A 171 7.60 -12.78 -9.51
C ASN A 171 6.49 -11.98 -8.83
N TYR A 172 6.49 -11.87 -7.51
CA TYR A 172 5.44 -11.14 -6.79
C TYR A 172 5.89 -10.63 -5.42
N LEU A 173 5.18 -9.63 -4.92
CA LEU A 173 5.31 -9.16 -3.56
C LEU A 173 4.44 -10.01 -2.64
N ARG A 174 5.05 -10.65 -1.65
CA ARG A 174 4.36 -11.41 -0.60
C ARG A 174 4.17 -10.53 0.63
N PRO A 175 2.94 -10.22 1.06
CA PRO A 175 2.70 -9.59 2.35
C PRO A 175 2.92 -10.58 3.49
N SER A 176 3.26 -10.10 4.69
CA SER A 176 3.15 -10.89 5.91
C SER A 176 1.66 -11.13 6.25
N GLN A 177 1.39 -12.12 7.10
CA GLN A 177 0.02 -12.38 7.55
C GLN A 177 -0.61 -11.15 8.22
N MET A 178 0.17 -10.41 9.01
CA MET A 178 -0.29 -9.17 9.66
C MET A 178 -0.56 -8.06 8.65
N THR A 179 0.31 -7.89 7.65
CA THR A 179 0.10 -6.89 6.58
C THR A 179 -1.16 -7.21 5.78
N LEU A 180 -1.42 -8.48 5.51
CA LEU A 180 -2.64 -8.88 4.81
C LEU A 180 -3.90 -8.74 5.68
N GLU A 181 -3.80 -9.01 6.98
CA GLU A 181 -4.91 -8.74 7.92
C GLU A 181 -5.18 -7.23 8.02
N PHE A 182 -4.15 -6.38 7.99
CA PHE A 182 -4.34 -4.94 7.88
C PHE A 182 -5.05 -4.57 6.57
N ALA A 183 -4.63 -5.13 5.43
CA ALA A 183 -5.30 -4.89 4.15
C ALA A 183 -6.79 -5.29 4.19
N ARG A 184 -7.12 -6.43 4.82
CA ARG A 184 -8.51 -6.87 5.01
C ARG A 184 -9.31 -5.87 5.84
N ARG A 185 -8.76 -5.39 6.96
CA ARG A 185 -9.40 -4.40 7.82
C ARG A 185 -9.55 -3.05 7.13
N PHE A 186 -8.52 -2.65 6.39
CA PHE A 186 -8.55 -1.47 5.55
C PHE A 186 -9.74 -1.53 4.56
N CYS A 187 -9.84 -2.59 3.77
CA CYS A 187 -10.97 -2.78 2.85
C CYS A 187 -12.32 -2.80 3.58
N LYS A 188 -12.41 -3.46 4.75
CA LYS A 188 -13.63 -3.48 5.58
C LYS A 188 -14.03 -2.10 6.08
N PHE A 189 -13.07 -1.29 6.47
CA PHE A 189 -13.31 0.09 6.91
C PHE A 189 -13.97 0.93 5.82
N PHE A 190 -13.57 0.69 4.56
CA PHE A 190 -14.14 1.32 3.37
C PHE A 190 -15.26 0.48 2.70
N GLY A 191 -16.01 -0.30 3.48
CA GLY A 191 -17.21 -1.01 3.02
C GLY A 191 -16.96 -2.22 2.13
N GLY A 192 -15.72 -2.67 2.00
CA GLY A 192 -15.33 -3.80 1.16
C GLY A 192 -14.76 -4.99 1.92
N GLY A 193 -13.76 -5.66 1.35
CA GLY A 193 -13.13 -6.85 1.93
C GLY A 193 -12.18 -7.56 0.98
N LEU A 194 -11.86 -8.81 1.33
CA LEU A 194 -11.11 -9.75 0.51
C LEU A 194 -12.07 -10.80 -0.04
N TYR A 195 -12.03 -11.06 -1.34
CA TYR A 195 -13.02 -11.93 -2.01
C TYR A 195 -12.38 -12.93 -2.97
N ALA A 196 -13.06 -14.10 -3.10
CA ALA A 196 -12.84 -15.05 -4.17
C ALA A 196 -14.08 -15.12 -5.08
N CYS A 197 -13.87 -15.24 -6.37
CA CYS A 197 -14.90 -15.36 -7.39
C CYS A 197 -14.27 -15.92 -8.68
N ALA A 198 -14.98 -16.78 -9.40
CA ALA A 198 -14.57 -17.28 -10.73
C ALA A 198 -13.11 -17.78 -10.80
N GLY A 199 -12.63 -18.47 -9.77
CA GLY A 199 -11.26 -18.99 -9.73
C GLY A 199 -10.15 -17.97 -9.46
N GLY A 200 -10.49 -16.71 -9.17
CA GLY A 200 -9.55 -15.65 -8.80
C GLY A 200 -9.90 -14.97 -7.48
N ILE A 201 -9.11 -13.98 -7.12
CA ILE A 201 -9.25 -13.22 -5.86
C ILE A 201 -9.09 -11.72 -6.09
N CYS A 202 -9.69 -10.92 -5.23
CA CYS A 202 -9.47 -9.48 -5.22
C CYS A 202 -9.59 -8.85 -3.83
N THR A 203 -8.97 -7.67 -3.67
CA THR A 203 -9.27 -6.72 -2.59
C THR A 203 -10.27 -5.70 -3.13
N ALA A 204 -11.29 -5.35 -2.37
CA ALA A 204 -12.28 -4.36 -2.80
C ALA A 204 -12.61 -3.37 -1.70
N GLU A 205 -12.87 -2.14 -2.09
CA GLU A 205 -13.33 -1.01 -1.29
C GLU A 205 -14.53 -0.37 -1.98
N VAL A 206 -15.31 0.42 -1.27
CA VAL A 206 -16.47 1.14 -1.83
C VAL A 206 -16.31 2.63 -1.58
N ASP A 207 -16.43 3.41 -2.64
CA ASP A 207 -16.49 4.86 -2.59
C ASP A 207 -17.76 5.34 -3.32
N GLY A 208 -18.75 5.77 -2.57
CA GLY A 208 -20.07 6.10 -3.11
C GLY A 208 -20.70 4.94 -3.87
N ASP A 209 -20.99 5.15 -5.15
CA ASP A 209 -21.56 4.14 -6.05
C ASP A 209 -20.48 3.29 -6.79
N THR A 210 -19.20 3.46 -6.44
CA THR A 210 -18.07 2.82 -7.13
C THR A 210 -17.39 1.81 -6.23
N CYS A 211 -17.20 0.59 -6.73
CA CYS A 211 -16.31 -0.41 -6.13
C CYS A 211 -14.90 -0.22 -6.68
N LEU A 212 -13.91 -0.09 -5.81
CA LEU A 212 -12.49 0.03 -6.16
C LEU A 212 -11.78 -1.28 -5.86
N ILE A 213 -11.19 -1.92 -6.89
CA ILE A 213 -10.41 -3.15 -6.76
C ILE A 213 -8.94 -2.83 -7.06
N LYS A 214 -8.13 -2.76 -6.00
CA LYS A 214 -6.70 -2.41 -6.10
C LYS A 214 -5.83 -3.62 -6.42
N GLU A 215 -6.11 -4.79 -5.85
CA GLU A 215 -5.51 -6.06 -6.25
C GLU A 215 -6.58 -6.97 -6.87
N LEU A 216 -6.31 -7.47 -8.08
CA LEU A 216 -7.09 -8.51 -8.74
C LEU A 216 -6.13 -9.53 -9.34
N ILE A 217 -6.28 -10.79 -8.97
CA ILE A 217 -5.45 -11.91 -9.42
C ILE A 217 -6.37 -13.00 -9.96
N ALA A 218 -6.26 -13.29 -11.25
CA ALA A 218 -7.07 -14.27 -11.97
C ALA A 218 -6.24 -15.03 -13.00
N GLY A 219 -6.87 -16.02 -13.62
CA GLY A 219 -6.28 -16.82 -14.68
C GLY A 219 -6.10 -16.06 -15.98
N ASP A 220 -7.13 -15.31 -16.38
CA ASP A 220 -7.16 -14.52 -17.62
C ASP A 220 -7.98 -13.22 -17.48
N GLU A 221 -8.07 -12.44 -18.58
CA GLU A 221 -8.80 -11.17 -18.60
C GLU A 221 -10.33 -11.35 -18.48
N ALA A 222 -10.89 -12.43 -19.00
CA ALA A 222 -12.33 -12.71 -18.91
C ALA A 222 -12.73 -12.99 -17.46
N ASP A 223 -11.89 -13.71 -16.72
CA ASP A 223 -12.04 -13.93 -15.29
C ASP A 223 -11.98 -12.59 -14.54
N CYS A 224 -11.03 -11.70 -14.88
CA CYS A 224 -10.91 -10.37 -14.27
C CYS A 224 -12.21 -9.56 -14.41
N VAL A 225 -12.81 -9.53 -15.59
CA VAL A 225 -14.09 -8.84 -15.86
C VAL A 225 -15.23 -9.48 -15.04
N THR A 226 -15.27 -10.80 -14.97
CA THR A 226 -16.30 -11.54 -14.22
C THR A 226 -16.19 -11.27 -12.71
N ILE A 227 -14.97 -11.33 -12.14
CA ILE A 227 -14.71 -11.06 -10.74
C ILE A 227 -15.10 -9.63 -10.40
N ALA A 228 -14.61 -8.65 -11.18
CA ALA A 228 -14.86 -7.24 -10.93
C ALA A 228 -16.36 -6.92 -10.96
N ALA A 229 -17.08 -7.38 -12.00
CA ALA A 229 -18.52 -7.15 -12.12
C ALA A 229 -19.32 -7.76 -10.96
N SER A 230 -19.00 -9.01 -10.58
CA SER A 230 -19.71 -9.75 -9.54
C SER A 230 -19.48 -9.19 -8.14
N VAL A 231 -18.21 -8.86 -7.82
CA VAL A 231 -17.85 -8.27 -6.52
C VAL A 231 -18.48 -6.88 -6.37
N GLY A 232 -18.37 -6.02 -7.40
CA GLY A 232 -19.01 -4.71 -7.37
C GLY A 232 -20.52 -4.82 -7.18
N HIS A 233 -21.20 -5.75 -7.87
CA HIS A 233 -22.64 -5.99 -7.71
C HIS A 233 -22.98 -6.47 -6.29
N MET A 234 -22.24 -7.42 -5.73
CA MET A 234 -22.44 -7.94 -4.39
C MET A 234 -22.29 -6.84 -3.33
N LEU A 235 -21.39 -5.88 -3.55
CA LEU A 235 -21.18 -4.71 -2.67
C LEU A 235 -22.19 -3.58 -2.90
N GLY A 236 -23.14 -3.73 -3.85
CA GLY A 236 -24.17 -2.73 -4.13
C GLY A 236 -23.68 -1.55 -4.97
N ALA A 237 -22.50 -1.61 -5.53
CA ALA A 237 -21.94 -0.57 -6.39
C ALA A 237 -22.59 -0.61 -7.79
N LYS A 238 -22.64 0.55 -8.47
CA LYS A 238 -23.10 0.66 -9.86
C LYS A 238 -21.98 0.45 -10.86
N THR A 239 -20.79 0.91 -10.50
CA THR A 239 -19.58 0.88 -11.32
C THR A 239 -18.46 0.19 -10.53
N VAL A 240 -17.60 -0.54 -11.20
CA VAL A 240 -16.38 -1.07 -10.63
C VAL A 240 -15.16 -0.57 -11.42
N VAL A 241 -14.17 -0.09 -10.69
CA VAL A 241 -12.84 0.26 -11.18
C VAL A 241 -11.85 -0.76 -10.67
N TYR A 242 -11.04 -1.34 -11.55
CA TYR A 242 -9.99 -2.26 -11.16
C TYR A 242 -8.69 -2.00 -11.91
N TYR A 243 -7.60 -2.46 -11.34
CA TYR A 243 -6.25 -2.26 -11.87
C TYR A 243 -5.56 -3.59 -12.15
N LEU A 244 -4.87 -3.67 -13.28
CA LEU A 244 -4.02 -4.81 -13.62
C LEU A 244 -2.59 -4.35 -13.86
N PRO A 245 -1.58 -5.17 -13.54
CA PRO A 245 -0.20 -4.90 -13.92
C PRO A 245 -0.09 -4.69 -15.43
N ALA A 246 0.69 -3.69 -15.84
CA ALA A 246 0.93 -3.38 -17.24
C ALA A 246 2.40 -3.04 -17.47
N ARG A 247 2.87 -3.17 -18.72
CA ARG A 247 4.21 -2.70 -19.11
C ARG A 247 4.22 -1.22 -19.44
N ASP A 248 3.11 -0.76 -19.97
CA ASP A 248 2.80 0.62 -20.35
C ASP A 248 1.48 1.00 -19.68
N GLY A 249 1.45 2.06 -18.94
CA GLY A 249 0.26 2.49 -18.19
C GLY A 249 0.61 3.63 -17.25
N GLU A 250 -0.27 3.87 -16.31
CA GLU A 250 0.03 4.85 -15.27
C GLU A 250 1.19 4.36 -14.38
N SER A 251 2.04 5.30 -14.00
CA SER A 251 3.14 5.02 -13.06
C SER A 251 2.57 4.54 -11.72
N TYR A 252 3.18 3.49 -11.17
CA TYR A 252 2.68 2.86 -9.96
C TYR A 252 3.77 2.76 -8.90
N ILE A 253 4.50 1.66 -8.80
CA ILE A 253 5.52 1.49 -7.75
C ILE A 253 6.84 2.13 -8.16
N ALA A 254 7.43 2.92 -7.26
CA ALA A 254 8.78 3.43 -7.37
C ALA A 254 9.74 2.64 -6.48
N ALA A 255 10.87 2.21 -7.06
CA ALA A 255 11.96 1.52 -6.37
C ALA A 255 13.29 1.79 -7.10
N ARG A 256 14.41 1.29 -6.58
CA ARG A 256 15.69 1.40 -7.28
C ARG A 256 15.63 0.56 -8.57
N PRO A 257 16.10 1.08 -9.73
CA PRO A 257 16.15 0.34 -10.97
C PRO A 257 16.82 -1.03 -10.81
N GLY A 258 16.22 -2.06 -11.38
CA GLY A 258 16.72 -3.44 -11.31
C GLY A 258 16.55 -4.16 -9.95
N SER A 259 15.99 -3.48 -8.93
CA SER A 259 15.71 -4.13 -7.63
C SER A 259 14.42 -4.92 -7.61
N VAL A 260 13.48 -4.61 -8.49
CA VAL A 260 12.19 -5.29 -8.67
C VAL A 260 12.09 -5.76 -10.12
N PRO A 261 11.72 -7.02 -10.40
CA PRO A 261 11.47 -7.50 -11.75
C PRO A 261 10.33 -6.72 -12.42
N ALA A 262 10.46 -6.42 -13.71
CA ALA A 262 9.46 -5.66 -14.46
C ALA A 262 8.10 -6.38 -14.62
N ASP A 263 8.08 -7.70 -14.44
CA ASP A 263 6.91 -8.58 -14.46
C ASP A 263 6.40 -8.93 -13.04
N CYS A 264 6.85 -8.19 -12.03
CA CYS A 264 6.45 -8.44 -10.64
C CYS A 264 4.98 -8.06 -10.42
N VAL A 265 4.22 -8.99 -9.86
CA VAL A 265 2.84 -8.72 -9.40
C VAL A 265 2.91 -8.04 -8.04
N TRP A 266 2.63 -6.75 -8.03
CA TRP A 266 2.61 -5.90 -6.86
C TRP A 266 1.41 -4.97 -6.91
N ASN A 267 0.26 -5.46 -6.51
CA ASN A 267 -1.00 -4.71 -6.60
C ASN A 267 -1.59 -4.41 -5.22
N LEU A 268 -1.05 -5.02 -4.15
CA LEU A 268 -1.46 -4.71 -2.79
C LEU A 268 -0.78 -3.41 -2.36
N SER A 269 -1.49 -2.31 -2.44
CA SER A 269 -1.10 -0.98 -2.00
C SER A 269 -2.17 -0.40 -1.08
N PHE A 270 -1.78 0.60 -0.30
CA PHE A 270 -2.64 1.29 0.67
C PHE A 270 -2.83 2.76 0.26
N ASP A 271 -3.06 3.01 -1.03
CA ASP A 271 -3.34 4.32 -1.65
C ASP A 271 -4.83 4.65 -1.66
#